data_c25546acdad68f11168f86fb99418922
#
_entry.id   c25546acdad68f11168f86fb99418922
#
_cell.length_a   1.000
_cell.length_b   1.000
_cell.length_c   1.000
_cell.angle_alpha   90.00
_cell.angle_beta   90.00
_cell.angle_gamma   90.00
#
_symmetry.space_group_name_H-M   'P 1'
#
loop_
_entity.id
_entity.type
_entity.pdbx_description
1 polymer ?
#
loop_
_entity_poly.entity_id
_entity_poly.type
_entity_poly.pdbx_seq_one_letter_code
_entity_poly.pdbx_strand_id
1 'polypeptide(L)'
;MEKVWNRAEKIGKDGYTIVVHGKPKHEETRATFSHSRANTPTVVVKDIAQSALLARYIKGELPAEQFYTDFKGQYSEGFDVSKDLQRIGVVNQTTMLASETQGIADYLKGVITEHYQPANVAERFADTRDTLCYATNDNQSAVQGMLEADADIAIVIGGYNSSNTSHLVELCELKLPTYFIKDEGCLISDKVISHFDLHAHEELMSENYLPSQRPLRVMITSGASCPDALVERGIERLAELTGASADAAYAQFGIS
;
A
#
# COMPACT_ATOMS: atom_id res chain seq x y z
N MET A 1 -0.94 -10.38 -9.34
CA MET A 1 0.18 -11.26 -8.90
C MET A 1 1.06 -11.72 -10.06
N GLU A 2 0.52 -12.21 -11.15
CA GLU A 2 1.29 -12.73 -12.29
C GLU A 2 2.34 -11.73 -12.83
N LYS A 3 1.99 -10.45 -12.96
CA LYS A 3 2.91 -9.38 -13.38
C LYS A 3 4.13 -9.26 -12.45
N VAL A 4 3.91 -9.32 -11.13
CA VAL A 4 4.97 -9.28 -10.12
C VAL A 4 5.88 -10.52 -10.22
N TRP A 5 5.28 -11.70 -10.38
CA TRP A 5 6.02 -12.95 -10.51
C TRP A 5 6.88 -12.99 -11.77
N ASN A 6 6.31 -12.61 -12.92
CA ASN A 6 7.05 -12.53 -14.19
C ASN A 6 8.24 -11.55 -14.09
N ARG A 7 8.04 -10.44 -13.38
CA ARG A 7 9.11 -9.46 -13.15
C ARG A 7 10.19 -10.02 -12.23
N ALA A 8 9.80 -10.63 -11.11
CA ALA A 8 10.72 -11.27 -10.18
C ALA A 8 11.54 -12.37 -10.86
N GLU A 9 10.89 -13.21 -11.67
CA GLU A 9 11.56 -14.27 -12.42
C GLU A 9 12.61 -13.71 -13.41
N LYS A 10 12.24 -12.65 -14.15
CA LYS A 10 13.18 -12.00 -15.08
C LYS A 10 14.40 -11.45 -14.34
N ILE A 11 14.19 -10.73 -13.24
CA ILE A 11 15.26 -10.16 -12.42
C ILE A 11 16.13 -11.25 -11.82
N GLY A 12 15.50 -12.34 -11.33
CA GLY A 12 16.23 -13.50 -10.80
C GLY A 12 17.12 -14.19 -11.85
N LYS A 13 16.63 -14.36 -13.09
CA LYS A 13 17.42 -14.89 -14.21
C LYS A 13 18.64 -14.03 -14.53
N ASP A 14 18.53 -12.72 -14.33
CA ASP A 14 19.63 -11.76 -14.50
C ASP A 14 20.61 -11.76 -13.30
N GLY A 15 20.40 -12.63 -12.30
CA GLY A 15 21.27 -12.85 -11.15
C GLY A 15 21.12 -11.80 -10.05
N TYR A 16 19.94 -11.20 -9.89
CA TYR A 16 19.62 -10.31 -8.77
C TYR A 16 18.84 -11.05 -7.68
N THR A 17 19.11 -10.69 -6.44
CA THR A 17 18.28 -11.06 -5.30
C THR A 17 16.99 -10.28 -5.32
N ILE A 18 15.88 -10.92 -5.02
CA ILE A 18 14.57 -10.27 -4.93
C ILE A 18 14.34 -9.77 -3.50
N VAL A 19 14.10 -8.46 -3.36
CA VAL A 19 13.58 -7.85 -2.14
C VAL A 19 12.08 -7.66 -2.32
N VAL A 20 11.28 -8.40 -1.56
CA VAL A 20 9.81 -8.32 -1.61
C VAL A 20 9.33 -7.32 -0.56
N HIS A 21 8.80 -6.18 -0.99
CA HIS A 21 8.10 -5.25 -0.11
C HIS A 21 6.68 -5.72 0.14
N GLY A 22 6.35 -6.03 1.39
CA GLY A 22 5.03 -6.50 1.77
C GLY A 22 4.95 -7.01 3.21
N LYS A 23 3.74 -7.14 3.72
CA LYS A 23 3.47 -7.67 5.07
C LYS A 23 3.83 -9.17 5.09
N PRO A 24 4.82 -9.65 5.89
CA PRO A 24 5.35 -11.03 5.78
C PRO A 24 4.31 -12.13 5.97
N LYS A 25 3.24 -11.86 6.74
CA LYS A 25 2.15 -12.82 7.00
C LYS A 25 1.04 -12.78 5.95
N HIS A 26 1.04 -11.79 5.06
CA HIS A 26 0.00 -11.62 4.05
C HIS A 26 0.13 -12.69 2.96
N GLU A 27 -0.99 -13.23 2.47
CA GLU A 27 -1.01 -14.32 1.48
C GLU A 27 -0.27 -13.96 0.19
N GLU A 28 -0.46 -12.76 -0.35
CA GLU A 28 0.23 -12.31 -1.56
C GLU A 28 1.75 -12.19 -1.37
N THR A 29 2.19 -11.69 -0.20
CA THR A 29 3.63 -11.62 0.12
C THR A 29 4.22 -13.02 0.20
N ARG A 30 3.53 -13.94 0.87
CA ARG A 30 3.95 -15.34 1.00
C ARG A 30 3.98 -16.05 -0.36
N ALA A 31 2.98 -15.79 -1.21
CA ALA A 31 2.93 -16.36 -2.56
C ALA A 31 4.07 -15.82 -3.43
N THR A 32 4.31 -14.50 -3.43
CA THR A 32 5.41 -13.86 -4.15
C THR A 32 6.77 -14.34 -3.64
N PHE A 33 6.95 -14.41 -2.32
CA PHE A 33 8.16 -14.96 -1.72
C PHE A 33 8.39 -16.42 -2.12
N SER A 34 7.36 -17.28 -2.05
CA SER A 34 7.45 -18.69 -2.42
C SER A 34 7.77 -18.89 -3.90
N HIS A 35 7.21 -18.07 -4.77
CA HIS A 35 7.51 -18.10 -6.20
C HIS A 35 8.95 -17.66 -6.48
N SER A 36 9.39 -16.56 -5.88
CA SER A 36 10.71 -15.98 -6.11
C SER A 36 11.83 -16.88 -5.57
N ARG A 37 11.70 -17.37 -4.34
CA ARG A 37 12.73 -18.20 -3.68
C ARG A 37 13.02 -19.54 -4.38
N ALA A 38 12.12 -20.00 -5.23
CA ALA A 38 12.34 -21.22 -6.02
C ALA A 38 13.44 -21.04 -7.07
N ASN A 39 13.70 -19.81 -7.49
CA ASN A 39 14.59 -19.52 -8.61
C ASN A 39 15.75 -18.59 -8.26
N THR A 40 15.66 -17.82 -7.15
CA THR A 40 16.65 -16.81 -6.80
C THR A 40 16.64 -16.50 -5.30
N PRO A 41 17.77 -16.06 -4.71
CA PRO A 41 17.79 -15.55 -3.35
C PRO A 41 16.73 -14.47 -3.17
N THR A 42 15.97 -14.57 -2.07
CA THR A 42 14.82 -13.68 -1.83
C THR A 42 14.77 -13.29 -0.35
N VAL A 43 14.49 -12.02 -0.08
CA VAL A 43 14.24 -11.48 1.27
C VAL A 43 12.99 -10.62 1.28
N VAL A 44 12.22 -10.65 2.37
CA VAL A 44 11.02 -9.82 2.56
C VAL A 44 11.36 -8.65 3.48
N VAL A 45 10.90 -7.46 3.12
CA VAL A 45 10.91 -6.26 3.98
C VAL A 45 9.48 -5.70 4.09
N LYS A 46 9.07 -5.33 5.30
CA LYS A 46 7.69 -4.90 5.53
C LYS A 46 7.49 -3.37 5.38
N ASP A 47 8.57 -2.59 5.58
CA ASP A 47 8.53 -1.13 5.62
C ASP A 47 9.92 -0.52 5.40
N ILE A 48 9.98 0.81 5.40
CA ILE A 48 11.23 1.57 5.25
C ILE A 48 12.22 1.33 6.41
N ALA A 49 11.73 1.11 7.64
CA ALA A 49 12.58 0.85 8.79
C ALA A 49 13.30 -0.49 8.66
N GLN A 50 12.60 -1.53 8.21
CA GLN A 50 13.21 -2.83 7.95
C GLN A 50 14.13 -2.79 6.70
N SER A 51 13.82 -1.95 5.73
CA SER A 51 14.71 -1.69 4.59
C SER A 51 15.99 -0.96 5.01
N ALA A 52 15.91 -0.05 5.98
CA ALA A 52 17.08 0.58 6.58
C ALA A 52 17.95 -0.42 7.36
N LEU A 53 17.35 -1.39 8.04
CA LEU A 53 18.08 -2.50 8.66
C LEU A 53 18.78 -3.36 7.59
N LEU A 54 18.09 -3.71 6.50
CA LEU A 54 18.69 -4.44 5.36
C LEU A 54 19.88 -3.67 4.75
N ALA A 55 19.76 -2.35 4.62
CA ALA A 55 20.83 -1.48 4.12
C ALA A 55 22.12 -1.56 4.97
N ARG A 56 22.01 -1.70 6.28
CA ARG A 56 23.17 -1.87 7.16
C ARG A 56 23.91 -3.18 6.88
N TYR A 57 23.20 -4.26 6.50
CA TYR A 57 23.81 -5.52 6.07
C TYR A 57 24.46 -5.38 4.69
N ILE A 58 23.83 -4.66 3.74
CA ILE A 58 24.41 -4.34 2.44
C ILE A 58 25.76 -3.62 2.60
N LYS A 59 25.83 -2.68 3.56
CA LYS A 59 27.05 -1.91 3.85
C LYS A 59 28.11 -2.67 4.68
N GLY A 60 27.75 -3.86 5.20
CA GLY A 60 28.63 -4.60 6.11
C GLY A 60 28.80 -3.98 7.51
N GLU A 61 27.86 -3.13 7.92
CA GLU A 61 27.85 -2.46 9.23
C GLU A 61 27.44 -3.40 10.37
N LEU A 62 26.82 -4.52 10.05
CA LEU A 62 26.34 -5.52 11.01
C LEU A 62 26.94 -6.90 10.69
N PRO A 63 27.17 -7.74 11.70
CA PRO A 63 27.62 -9.12 11.51
C PRO A 63 26.61 -9.91 10.68
N ALA A 64 27.07 -10.64 9.66
CA ALA A 64 26.21 -11.42 8.76
C ALA A 64 25.35 -12.45 9.53
N GLU A 65 25.86 -13.01 10.61
CA GLU A 65 25.17 -14.00 11.44
C GLU A 65 23.91 -13.41 12.11
N GLN A 66 23.91 -12.13 12.43
CA GLN A 66 22.77 -11.44 13.05
C GLN A 66 21.61 -11.30 12.09
N PHE A 67 21.86 -11.21 10.78
CA PHE A 67 20.83 -11.14 9.74
C PHE A 67 19.80 -12.26 9.87
N TYR A 68 20.26 -13.48 10.11
CA TYR A 68 19.39 -14.66 10.18
C TYR A 68 18.44 -14.63 11.39
N THR A 69 18.77 -13.84 12.39
CA THR A 69 17.90 -13.56 13.54
C THR A 69 16.93 -12.43 13.23
N ASP A 70 17.43 -11.31 12.69
CA ASP A 70 16.66 -10.10 12.44
C ASP A 70 15.60 -10.30 11.33
N PHE A 71 15.92 -11.12 10.33
CA PHE A 71 15.04 -11.47 9.21
C PHE A 71 14.48 -12.90 9.31
N LYS A 72 14.42 -13.47 10.50
CA LYS A 72 13.95 -14.86 10.69
C LYS A 72 12.59 -15.10 10.01
N GLY A 73 12.54 -16.09 9.11
CA GLY A 73 11.35 -16.46 8.33
C GLY A 73 11.03 -15.52 7.15
N GLN A 74 11.92 -14.56 6.85
CA GLN A 74 11.75 -13.58 5.77
C GLN A 74 12.82 -13.71 4.66
N TYR A 75 13.67 -14.71 4.67
CA TYR A 75 14.68 -14.97 3.64
C TYR A 75 14.59 -16.41 3.13
N SER A 76 15.09 -16.65 1.90
CA SER A 76 15.12 -17.96 1.26
C SER A 76 16.20 -18.86 1.87
N GLU A 77 15.99 -20.17 1.81
CA GLU A 77 16.97 -21.15 2.25
C GLU A 77 18.31 -20.98 1.48
N GLY A 78 19.43 -21.09 2.19
CA GLY A 78 20.76 -20.91 1.61
C GLY A 78 21.14 -19.45 1.32
N PHE A 79 20.38 -18.48 1.78
CA PHE A 79 20.68 -17.05 1.61
C PHE A 79 22.04 -16.69 2.23
N ASP A 80 22.94 -16.12 1.43
CA ASP A 80 24.26 -15.66 1.85
C ASP A 80 24.30 -14.12 1.82
N VAL A 81 24.32 -13.51 3.02
CA VAL A 81 24.31 -12.06 3.20
C VAL A 81 25.44 -11.37 2.44
N SER A 82 26.65 -11.96 2.45
CA SER A 82 27.84 -11.37 1.84
C SER A 82 27.81 -11.39 0.33
N LYS A 83 27.06 -12.30 -0.27
CA LYS A 83 26.96 -12.52 -1.70
C LYS A 83 25.65 -11.99 -2.27
N ASP A 84 24.53 -12.39 -1.66
CA ASP A 84 23.21 -12.20 -2.24
C ASP A 84 22.73 -10.75 -2.12
N LEU A 85 23.26 -9.96 -1.19
CA LEU A 85 22.92 -8.53 -1.07
C LEU A 85 23.73 -7.61 -1.99
N GLN A 86 24.62 -8.12 -2.83
CA GLN A 86 25.43 -7.32 -3.74
C GLN A 86 24.67 -6.83 -4.98
N ARG A 87 23.61 -7.54 -5.37
CA ARG A 87 22.76 -7.23 -6.54
C ARG A 87 21.32 -7.50 -6.17
N ILE A 88 20.50 -6.47 -6.14
CA ILE A 88 19.12 -6.57 -5.69
C ILE A 88 18.12 -5.94 -6.66
N GLY A 89 16.87 -6.40 -6.61
CA GLY A 89 15.75 -5.75 -7.25
C GLY A 89 14.52 -5.81 -6.33
N VAL A 90 13.78 -4.70 -6.24
CA VAL A 90 12.61 -4.60 -5.36
C VAL A 90 11.34 -4.93 -6.13
N VAL A 91 10.54 -5.84 -5.61
CA VAL A 91 9.15 -6.09 -6.05
C VAL A 91 8.22 -5.94 -4.85
N ASN A 92 6.92 -5.86 -5.06
CA ASN A 92 5.96 -5.58 -4.00
C ASN A 92 4.79 -6.56 -3.95
N GLN A 93 4.17 -6.66 -2.80
CA GLN A 93 2.81 -7.15 -2.66
C GLN A 93 1.88 -6.23 -3.47
N THR A 94 0.98 -6.79 -4.29
CA THR A 94 0.23 -6.02 -5.31
C THR A 94 -0.67 -4.93 -4.75
N THR A 95 -0.98 -4.96 -3.47
CA THR A 95 -1.85 -4.01 -2.77
C THR A 95 -1.10 -2.98 -1.91
N MET A 96 0.25 -3.00 -1.89
CA MET A 96 1.05 -1.99 -1.17
C MET A 96 0.91 -0.60 -1.79
N LEU A 97 1.20 0.44 -1.01
CA LEU A 97 1.28 1.80 -1.54
C LEU A 97 2.42 1.93 -2.55
N ALA A 98 2.10 2.48 -3.72
CA ALA A 98 3.08 2.73 -4.79
C ALA A 98 4.23 3.62 -4.31
N SER A 99 3.89 4.70 -3.59
CA SER A 99 4.85 5.65 -3.04
C SER A 99 5.79 5.02 -2.02
N GLU A 100 5.30 4.12 -1.16
CA GLU A 100 6.16 3.41 -0.20
C GLU A 100 7.12 2.46 -0.89
N THR A 101 6.60 1.66 -1.84
CA THR A 101 7.45 0.74 -2.61
C THR A 101 8.53 1.51 -3.38
N GLN A 102 8.16 2.63 -4.01
CA GLN A 102 9.10 3.48 -4.72
C GLN A 102 10.13 4.08 -3.76
N GLY A 103 9.69 4.58 -2.59
CA GLY A 103 10.59 5.11 -1.57
C GLY A 103 11.61 4.08 -1.07
N ILE A 104 11.18 2.83 -0.84
CA ILE A 104 12.06 1.72 -0.48
C ILE A 104 13.04 1.39 -1.61
N ALA A 105 12.56 1.33 -2.85
CA ALA A 105 13.40 1.05 -4.00
C ALA A 105 14.46 2.15 -4.21
N ASP A 106 14.07 3.43 -4.12
CA ASP A 106 14.98 4.55 -4.28
C ASP A 106 16.01 4.61 -3.13
N TYR A 107 15.58 4.35 -1.90
CA TYR A 107 16.46 4.27 -0.74
C TYR A 107 17.53 3.18 -0.91
N LEU A 108 17.11 1.94 -1.20
CA LEU A 108 18.05 0.82 -1.39
C LEU A 108 18.95 1.02 -2.60
N LYS A 109 18.43 1.61 -3.69
CA LYS A 109 19.22 2.00 -4.86
C LYS A 109 20.30 3.03 -4.48
N GLY A 110 19.95 4.03 -3.67
CA GLY A 110 20.91 5.01 -3.14
C GLY A 110 22.02 4.33 -2.34
N VAL A 111 21.65 3.43 -1.42
CA VAL A 111 22.59 2.66 -0.59
C VAL A 111 23.55 1.83 -1.46
N ILE A 112 23.03 1.09 -2.44
CA ILE A 112 23.85 0.29 -3.37
C ILE A 112 24.80 1.18 -4.18
N THR A 113 24.30 2.31 -4.66
CA THR A 113 25.11 3.24 -5.46
C THR A 113 26.24 3.86 -4.64
N GLU A 114 25.94 4.30 -3.42
CA GLU A 114 26.92 4.89 -2.52
C GLU A 114 27.98 3.88 -2.08
N HIS A 115 27.55 2.68 -1.71
CA HIS A 115 28.45 1.66 -1.16
C HIS A 115 29.36 1.01 -2.20
N TYR A 116 28.78 0.62 -3.36
CA TYR A 116 29.55 -0.10 -4.40
C TYR A 116 30.10 0.78 -5.50
N GLN A 117 29.64 2.03 -5.63
CA GLN A 117 30.04 2.99 -6.67
C GLN A 117 30.14 2.37 -8.09
N PRO A 118 29.12 1.64 -8.54
CA PRO A 118 29.17 0.92 -9.81
C PRO A 118 29.24 1.91 -10.98
N ALA A 119 29.95 1.55 -12.05
CA ALA A 119 30.02 2.35 -13.27
C ALA A 119 28.62 2.54 -13.92
N ASN A 120 27.78 1.52 -13.78
CA ASN A 120 26.35 1.56 -14.13
C ASN A 120 25.51 0.97 -12.99
N VAL A 121 24.56 1.74 -12.50
CA VAL A 121 23.67 1.32 -11.40
C VAL A 121 22.94 0.01 -11.72
N ALA A 122 22.59 -0.22 -13.00
CA ALA A 122 21.97 -1.46 -13.45
C ALA A 122 22.82 -2.72 -13.22
N GLU A 123 24.12 -2.60 -12.96
CA GLU A 123 24.96 -3.75 -12.60
C GLU A 123 24.62 -4.32 -11.21
N ARG A 124 24.06 -3.48 -10.33
CA ARG A 124 23.81 -3.81 -8.92
C ARG A 124 22.36 -3.66 -8.48
N PHE A 125 21.56 -2.84 -9.19
CA PHE A 125 20.18 -2.59 -8.85
C PHE A 125 19.28 -2.75 -10.08
N ALA A 126 18.36 -3.73 -10.05
CA ALA A 126 17.43 -3.97 -11.14
C ALA A 126 16.34 -2.89 -11.18
N ASP A 127 15.98 -2.41 -12.37
CA ASP A 127 14.81 -1.57 -12.55
C ASP A 127 13.54 -2.39 -12.40
N THR A 128 12.77 -2.09 -11.35
CA THR A 128 11.56 -2.80 -10.96
C THR A 128 10.30 -1.95 -10.99
N ARG A 129 10.38 -0.77 -11.63
CA ARG A 129 9.21 0.09 -11.82
C ARG A 129 8.05 -0.69 -12.42
N ASP A 130 6.83 -0.37 -12.01
CA ASP A 130 5.61 -0.91 -12.57
C ASP A 130 5.28 -2.38 -12.15
N THR A 131 5.44 -2.70 -10.86
CA THR A 131 5.04 -4.00 -10.31
C THR A 131 3.66 -3.99 -9.63
N LEU A 132 3.04 -2.82 -9.43
CA LEU A 132 1.70 -2.71 -8.88
C LEU A 132 0.62 -3.25 -9.83
N CYS A 133 -0.49 -3.72 -9.25
CA CYS A 133 -1.70 -3.99 -10.01
C CYS A 133 -2.27 -2.68 -10.58
N TYR A 134 -2.73 -2.67 -11.83
CA TYR A 134 -3.30 -1.47 -12.47
C TYR A 134 -4.45 -0.90 -11.63
N ALA A 135 -5.44 -1.72 -11.25
CA ALA A 135 -6.58 -1.26 -10.46
C ALA A 135 -6.18 -0.66 -9.10
N THR A 136 -5.16 -1.23 -8.42
CA THR A 136 -4.63 -0.68 -7.17
C THR A 136 -3.93 0.65 -7.41
N ASN A 137 -3.12 0.74 -8.46
CA ASN A 137 -2.40 1.95 -8.80
C ASN A 137 -3.37 3.08 -9.22
N ASP A 138 -4.38 2.76 -10.01
CA ASP A 138 -5.38 3.72 -10.48
C ASP A 138 -6.18 4.27 -9.29
N ASN A 139 -6.62 3.40 -8.35
CA ASN A 139 -7.30 3.84 -7.14
C ASN A 139 -6.44 4.74 -6.27
N GLN A 140 -5.17 4.37 -6.02
CA GLN A 140 -4.26 5.18 -5.23
C GLN A 140 -3.98 6.54 -5.90
N SER A 141 -3.77 6.55 -7.22
CA SER A 141 -3.56 7.77 -8.00
C SER A 141 -4.80 8.67 -7.99
N ALA A 142 -6.00 8.08 -8.10
CA ALA A 142 -7.26 8.81 -8.02
C ALA A 142 -7.42 9.47 -6.63
N VAL A 143 -7.18 8.71 -5.55
CA VAL A 143 -7.23 9.24 -4.18
C VAL A 143 -6.21 10.36 -3.97
N GLN A 144 -4.98 10.20 -4.44
CA GLN A 144 -3.97 11.26 -4.38
C GLN A 144 -4.42 12.53 -5.11
N GLY A 145 -4.99 12.39 -6.31
CA GLY A 145 -5.55 13.51 -7.07
C GLY A 145 -6.73 14.18 -6.34
N MET A 146 -7.62 13.39 -5.73
CA MET A 146 -8.75 13.91 -4.95
C MET A 146 -8.29 14.64 -3.67
N LEU A 147 -7.20 14.21 -3.04
CA LEU A 147 -6.60 14.87 -1.88
C LEU A 147 -5.94 16.23 -2.18
N GLU A 148 -5.76 16.59 -3.46
CA GLU A 148 -5.36 17.94 -3.86
C GLU A 148 -6.56 18.91 -3.90
N ALA A 149 -7.80 18.40 -3.94
CA ALA A 149 -9.00 19.20 -3.85
C ALA A 149 -9.36 19.49 -2.37
N ASP A 150 -10.04 20.59 -2.14
CA ASP A 150 -10.56 20.94 -0.82
C ASP A 150 -11.67 19.95 -0.43
N ALA A 151 -11.45 19.14 0.60
CA ALA A 151 -12.45 18.31 1.25
C ALA A 151 -12.38 18.48 2.76
N ASP A 152 -13.51 18.27 3.42
CA ASP A 152 -13.62 18.46 4.87
C ASP A 152 -13.42 17.14 5.62
N ILE A 153 -13.86 16.03 5.02
CA ILE A 153 -13.72 14.66 5.54
C ILE A 153 -13.58 13.68 4.38
N ALA A 154 -13.06 12.50 4.69
CA ALA A 154 -13.04 11.36 3.78
C ALA A 154 -13.86 10.19 4.35
N ILE A 155 -14.64 9.53 3.48
CA ILE A 155 -15.32 8.26 3.77
C ILE A 155 -14.76 7.22 2.80
N VAL A 156 -14.16 6.16 3.35
CA VAL A 156 -13.60 5.06 2.57
C VAL A 156 -14.46 3.83 2.77
N ILE A 157 -15.02 3.30 1.67
CA ILE A 157 -15.98 2.18 1.71
C ILE A 157 -15.29 0.89 1.27
N GLY A 158 -15.43 -0.18 2.07
CA GLY A 158 -14.94 -1.50 1.70
C GLY A 158 -14.74 -2.46 2.87
N GLY A 159 -14.30 -3.66 2.56
CA GLY A 159 -14.06 -4.69 3.58
C GLY A 159 -12.88 -4.35 4.49
N TYR A 160 -13.06 -4.49 5.80
CA TYR A 160 -12.03 -4.17 6.81
C TYR A 160 -10.76 -5.04 6.72
N ASN A 161 -10.83 -6.17 6.05
CA ASN A 161 -9.72 -7.07 5.78
C ASN A 161 -9.02 -6.81 4.42
N SER A 162 -9.48 -5.83 3.66
CA SER A 162 -8.91 -5.48 2.35
C SER A 162 -7.66 -4.61 2.52
N SER A 163 -6.48 -5.13 2.18
CA SER A 163 -5.22 -4.35 2.22
C SER A 163 -5.27 -3.12 1.33
N ASN A 164 -5.88 -3.22 0.14
CA ASN A 164 -6.01 -2.06 -0.75
C ASN A 164 -6.85 -0.96 -0.11
N THR A 165 -8.01 -1.31 0.47
CA THR A 165 -8.88 -0.34 1.15
C THR A 165 -8.18 0.29 2.35
N SER A 166 -7.49 -0.51 3.17
CA SER A 166 -6.72 0.01 4.32
C SER A 166 -5.68 1.05 3.89
N HIS A 167 -4.95 0.81 2.79
CA HIS A 167 -3.98 1.78 2.29
C HIS A 167 -4.62 3.07 1.75
N LEU A 168 -5.86 3.00 1.20
CA LEU A 168 -6.59 4.21 0.83
C LEU A 168 -7.00 5.02 2.08
N VAL A 169 -7.37 4.35 3.17
CA VAL A 169 -7.64 4.99 4.47
C VAL A 169 -6.37 5.69 4.97
N GLU A 170 -5.23 4.98 5.02
CA GLU A 170 -3.94 5.55 5.42
C GLU A 170 -3.57 6.80 4.58
N LEU A 171 -3.83 6.77 3.26
CA LEU A 171 -3.60 7.95 2.40
C LEU A 171 -4.51 9.13 2.76
N CYS A 172 -5.81 8.87 3.00
CA CYS A 172 -6.77 9.92 3.37
C CYS A 172 -6.44 10.53 4.74
N GLU A 173 -6.05 9.72 5.73
CA GLU A 173 -5.69 10.15 7.08
C GLU A 173 -4.49 11.11 7.12
N LEU A 174 -3.65 11.12 6.08
CA LEU A 174 -2.55 12.09 5.98
C LEU A 174 -3.03 13.55 5.87
N LYS A 175 -4.26 13.78 5.39
CA LYS A 175 -4.77 15.13 5.10
C LYS A 175 -6.13 15.42 5.71
N LEU A 176 -6.97 14.41 5.93
CA LEU A 176 -8.39 14.56 6.28
C LEU A 176 -8.79 13.68 7.46
N PRO A 177 -9.74 14.12 8.30
CA PRO A 177 -10.50 13.21 9.15
C PRO A 177 -11.12 12.13 8.27
N THR A 178 -10.83 10.86 8.55
CA THR A 178 -11.17 9.74 7.66
C THR A 178 -11.98 8.69 8.40
N TYR A 179 -13.03 8.19 7.77
CA TYR A 179 -13.92 7.17 8.33
C TYR A 179 -13.97 5.96 7.41
N PHE A 180 -13.50 4.82 7.90
CA PHE A 180 -13.51 3.57 7.18
C PHE A 180 -14.78 2.79 7.50
N ILE A 181 -15.66 2.60 6.52
CA ILE A 181 -16.95 1.95 6.69
C ILE A 181 -17.09 0.74 5.76
N LYS A 182 -17.85 -0.27 6.19
CA LYS A 182 -18.11 -1.47 5.37
C LYS A 182 -19.30 -1.31 4.43
N ASP A 183 -20.30 -0.53 4.83
CA ASP A 183 -21.54 -0.29 4.08
C ASP A 183 -22.24 0.99 4.56
N GLU A 184 -23.35 1.35 3.90
CA GLU A 184 -24.19 2.52 4.21
C GLU A 184 -24.82 2.47 5.61
N GLY A 185 -25.01 1.28 6.18
CA GLY A 185 -25.56 1.11 7.54
C GLY A 185 -24.66 1.68 8.62
N CYS A 186 -23.38 1.90 8.32
CA CYS A 186 -22.44 2.56 9.21
C CYS A 186 -22.73 4.07 9.38
N LEU A 187 -23.43 4.69 8.43
CA LEU A 187 -23.91 6.08 8.49
C LEU A 187 -25.22 6.15 9.28
N ILE A 188 -25.13 6.14 10.62
CA ILE A 188 -26.29 5.98 11.50
C ILE A 188 -27.20 7.21 11.47
N SER A 189 -26.60 8.41 11.58
CA SER A 189 -27.31 9.70 11.51
C SER A 189 -26.38 10.79 10.97
N ASP A 190 -26.89 12.01 10.88
CA ASP A 190 -26.08 13.21 10.56
C ASP A 190 -25.03 13.54 11.64
N LYS A 191 -25.12 12.90 12.81
CA LYS A 191 -24.23 13.13 13.96
C LYS A 191 -23.39 11.92 14.33
N VAL A 192 -23.81 10.70 13.97
CA VAL A 192 -23.20 9.47 14.48
C VAL A 192 -22.83 8.56 13.33
N ILE A 193 -21.58 8.12 13.33
CA ILE A 193 -21.02 7.13 12.39
C ILE A 193 -20.37 5.98 13.14
N SER A 194 -20.59 4.75 12.67
CA SER A 194 -19.77 3.59 13.03
C SER A 194 -18.67 3.42 12.00
N HIS A 195 -17.43 3.24 12.41
CA HIS A 195 -16.31 3.09 11.51
C HIS A 195 -15.25 2.16 12.10
N PHE A 196 -14.37 1.64 11.27
CA PHE A 196 -13.27 0.82 11.70
C PHE A 196 -12.00 1.67 11.88
N ASP A 197 -11.38 1.59 13.05
CA ASP A 197 -10.09 2.18 13.33
C ASP A 197 -8.97 1.20 12.94
N LEU A 198 -8.15 1.57 11.96
CA LEU A 198 -7.04 0.75 11.50
C LEU A 198 -5.92 0.59 12.53
N HIS A 199 -5.74 1.56 13.42
CA HIS A 199 -4.66 1.55 14.41
C HIS A 199 -5.04 0.74 15.65
N ALA A 200 -6.29 0.88 16.09
CA ALA A 200 -6.85 0.11 17.21
C ALA A 200 -7.32 -1.29 16.79
N HIS A 201 -7.56 -1.53 15.49
CA HIS A 201 -8.15 -2.76 14.95
C HIS A 201 -9.53 -3.10 15.52
N GLU A 202 -10.38 -2.09 15.71
CA GLU A 202 -11.72 -2.25 16.27
C GLU A 202 -12.75 -1.32 15.60
N GLU A 203 -14.04 -1.68 15.70
CA GLU A 203 -15.13 -0.80 15.28
C GLU A 203 -15.42 0.21 16.38
N LEU A 204 -15.44 1.49 16.01
CA LEU A 204 -15.72 2.63 16.89
C LEU A 204 -16.99 3.37 16.47
N MET A 205 -17.57 4.08 17.44
CA MET A 205 -18.64 5.04 17.21
C MET A 205 -18.09 6.44 17.39
N SER A 206 -18.23 7.30 16.38
CA SER A 206 -17.85 8.72 16.47
C SER A 206 -19.08 9.61 16.39
N GLU A 207 -19.11 10.61 17.27
CA GLU A 207 -20.15 11.64 17.29
C GLU A 207 -19.66 12.90 16.58
N ASN A 208 -20.60 13.64 15.97
CA ASN A 208 -20.35 14.91 15.27
C ASN A 208 -19.29 14.79 14.16
N TYR A 209 -19.32 13.68 13.42
CA TYR A 209 -18.35 13.38 12.37
C TYR A 209 -18.48 14.31 11.15
N LEU A 210 -19.66 14.86 10.88
CA LEU A 210 -19.87 15.84 9.83
C LEU A 210 -19.58 17.26 10.36
N PRO A 211 -18.62 17.99 9.75
CA PRO A 211 -18.39 19.40 10.05
C PRO A 211 -19.64 20.26 9.88
N SER A 212 -19.80 21.28 10.71
CA SER A 212 -20.95 22.20 10.66
C SER A 212 -20.86 23.25 9.55
N GLN A 213 -19.67 23.44 8.99
CA GLN A 213 -19.43 24.39 7.89
C GLN A 213 -20.19 24.01 6.61
N ARG A 214 -20.53 25.02 5.81
CA ARG A 214 -21.21 24.84 4.52
C ARG A 214 -20.54 25.70 3.45
N PRO A 215 -20.41 25.26 2.20
CA PRO A 215 -20.80 23.91 1.75
C PRO A 215 -19.94 22.82 2.38
N LEU A 216 -20.54 21.67 2.72
CA LEU A 216 -19.82 20.47 3.17
C LEU A 216 -19.27 19.73 1.95
N ARG A 217 -17.97 19.42 1.96
CA ARG A 217 -17.30 18.65 0.91
C ARG A 217 -16.83 17.33 1.47
N VAL A 218 -17.43 16.25 1.01
CA VAL A 218 -17.10 14.88 1.43
C VAL A 218 -16.40 14.16 0.31
N MET A 219 -15.20 13.72 0.54
CA MET A 219 -14.48 12.81 -0.34
C MET A 219 -14.97 11.38 -0.08
N ILE A 220 -15.41 10.68 -1.12
CA ILE A 220 -15.82 9.27 -1.04
C ILE A 220 -14.93 8.46 -1.98
N THR A 221 -14.37 7.37 -1.46
CA THR A 221 -13.58 6.42 -2.24
C THR A 221 -13.82 5.00 -1.75
N SER A 222 -13.37 4.01 -2.54
CA SER A 222 -13.55 2.60 -2.21
C SER A 222 -12.38 1.76 -2.65
N GLY A 223 -12.22 0.60 -1.99
CA GLY A 223 -11.25 -0.39 -2.46
C GLY A 223 -11.63 -0.99 -3.81
N ALA A 224 -10.63 -1.37 -4.64
CA ALA A 224 -10.83 -1.94 -5.97
C ALA A 224 -11.72 -3.22 -6.01
N SER A 225 -11.91 -3.88 -4.87
CA SER A 225 -12.80 -5.05 -4.74
C SER A 225 -14.18 -4.70 -4.17
N CYS A 226 -14.44 -3.42 -3.89
CA CYS A 226 -15.73 -2.97 -3.38
C CYS A 226 -16.74 -2.91 -4.54
N PRO A 227 -17.93 -3.51 -4.41
CA PRO A 227 -18.98 -3.36 -5.41
C PRO A 227 -19.45 -1.90 -5.52
N ASP A 228 -19.61 -1.39 -6.76
CA ASP A 228 -20.08 -0.02 -7.02
C ASP A 228 -21.39 0.30 -6.30
N ALA A 229 -22.32 -0.67 -6.24
CA ALA A 229 -23.58 -0.54 -5.54
C ALA A 229 -23.46 -0.21 -4.03
N LEU A 230 -22.34 -0.57 -3.37
CA LEU A 230 -22.08 -0.16 -1.99
C LEU A 230 -21.70 1.31 -1.91
N VAL A 231 -20.94 1.79 -2.88
CA VAL A 231 -20.55 3.20 -2.98
C VAL A 231 -21.77 4.06 -3.27
N GLU A 232 -22.60 3.66 -4.23
CA GLU A 232 -23.86 4.34 -4.57
C GLU A 232 -24.76 4.49 -3.35
N ARG A 233 -25.05 3.39 -2.63
CA ARG A 233 -25.85 3.45 -1.40
C ARG A 233 -25.23 4.32 -0.31
N GLY A 234 -23.90 4.34 -0.19
CA GLY A 234 -23.18 5.22 0.71
C GLY A 234 -23.40 6.70 0.36
N ILE A 235 -23.35 7.06 -0.92
CA ILE A 235 -23.61 8.41 -1.44
C ILE A 235 -25.06 8.80 -1.17
N GLU A 236 -26.04 7.95 -1.52
CA GLU A 236 -27.46 8.17 -1.31
C GLU A 236 -27.76 8.39 0.18
N ARG A 237 -27.23 7.53 1.05
CA ARG A 237 -27.42 7.63 2.49
C ARG A 237 -26.87 8.93 3.07
N LEU A 238 -25.68 9.33 2.62
CA LEU A 238 -25.09 10.60 3.05
C LEU A 238 -25.91 11.80 2.57
N ALA A 239 -26.39 11.75 1.33
CA ALA A 239 -27.28 12.79 0.79
C ALA A 239 -28.57 12.92 1.60
N GLU A 240 -29.24 11.81 1.96
CA GLU A 240 -30.41 11.81 2.85
C GLU A 240 -30.10 12.49 4.20
N LEU A 241 -29.01 12.10 4.85
CA LEU A 241 -28.62 12.60 6.17
C LEU A 241 -28.26 14.08 6.17
N THR A 242 -27.74 14.59 5.06
CA THR A 242 -27.35 16.01 4.92
C THR A 242 -28.44 16.89 4.31
N GLY A 243 -29.54 16.28 3.83
CA GLY A 243 -30.60 16.99 3.09
C GLY A 243 -30.16 17.44 1.68
N ALA A 244 -29.09 16.82 1.13
CA ALA A 244 -28.62 17.08 -0.22
C ALA A 244 -29.40 16.22 -1.24
N SER A 245 -29.37 16.62 -2.53
CA SER A 245 -29.87 15.76 -3.61
C SER A 245 -28.77 14.80 -4.05
N ALA A 246 -29.07 13.51 -4.08
CA ALA A 246 -28.17 12.50 -4.65
C ALA A 246 -27.85 12.79 -6.12
N ASP A 247 -28.84 13.24 -6.91
CA ASP A 247 -28.64 13.61 -8.32
C ASP A 247 -27.61 14.75 -8.47
N ALA A 248 -27.58 15.69 -7.53
CA ALA A 248 -26.59 16.77 -7.53
C ALA A 248 -25.17 16.24 -7.22
N ALA A 249 -25.04 15.21 -6.40
CA ALA A 249 -23.78 14.54 -6.15
C ALA A 249 -23.29 13.80 -7.41
N TYR A 250 -24.15 13.02 -8.07
CA TYR A 250 -23.82 12.32 -9.31
C TYR A 250 -23.46 13.25 -10.47
N ALA A 251 -24.11 14.40 -10.59
CA ALA A 251 -23.83 15.39 -11.62
C ALA A 251 -22.40 15.98 -11.54
N GLN A 252 -21.81 16.02 -10.35
CA GLN A 252 -20.42 16.46 -10.18
C GLN A 252 -19.38 15.42 -10.61
N PHE A 253 -19.75 14.14 -10.65
CA PHE A 253 -18.84 13.05 -11.03
C PHE A 253 -18.92 12.63 -12.50
N GLY A 254 -19.80 13.24 -13.30
CA GLY A 254 -19.98 12.90 -14.72
C GLY A 254 -20.48 11.47 -14.94
N ILE A 255 -21.13 10.88 -13.95
CA ILE A 255 -21.81 9.58 -14.03
C ILE A 255 -23.24 9.88 -14.48
N SER A 256 -23.54 9.55 -15.74
CA SER A 256 -24.89 9.63 -16.33
C SER A 256 -25.52 8.25 -16.44
#